data_b8ef33112c948f65d41805de29321ae6
#
_entry.id   b8ef33112c948f65d41805de29321ae6
#
_cell.length_a   1.000
_cell.length_b   1.000
_cell.length_c   1.000
_cell.angle_alpha   90.00
_cell.angle_beta   90.00
_cell.angle_gamma   90.00
#
_symmetry.space_group_name_H-M   'P 1'
#
loop_
_entity.id
_entity.type
_entity.pdbx_description
1 polymer ?
#
loop_
_entity_poly.entity_id
_entity_poly.type
_entity_poly.pdbx_seq_one_letter_code
_entity_poly.pdbx_strand_id
1 'polypeptide(L)'
;LRGVKVVQVPTTLLSQVDSSVGGKTGINVRQGKNLVGSFYQPILVAIDTQVLQTLPQRQLFAGYAEVVKYGLIKDCSFFEWLELNGKKVLDGDKLAQQYAIFTSCRIKAEIVEADEKEQNLRAILNFGHTFGHALEAEAGYDGNLLHGEAVSIGMVMAIELSKNLGHLSGQDAGRAVDLSLIHISEPTRRLNI
;
A
#
# COMPACT_ATOMS: atom_id res chain seq x y z
N LEU A 1 -14.05 -20.47 -19.32
CA LEU A 1 -13.63 -20.92 -17.98
C LEU A 1 -14.18 -20.00 -16.87
N ARG A 2 -15.54 -19.90 -16.79
CA ARG A 2 -16.17 -19.12 -15.72
C ARG A 2 -16.15 -19.93 -14.41
N GLY A 3 -15.90 -19.23 -13.26
CA GLY A 3 -15.99 -19.86 -11.95
C GLY A 3 -14.85 -20.82 -11.58
N VAL A 4 -13.70 -20.73 -12.26
CA VAL A 4 -12.51 -21.50 -11.86
C VAL A 4 -11.97 -20.97 -10.54
N LYS A 5 -11.72 -21.87 -9.59
CA LYS A 5 -11.11 -21.52 -8.31
C LYS A 5 -9.69 -20.96 -8.53
N VAL A 6 -9.40 -19.86 -7.86
CA VAL A 6 -8.12 -19.14 -7.98
C VAL A 6 -7.33 -19.27 -6.69
N VAL A 7 -6.04 -19.59 -6.81
CA VAL A 7 -5.04 -19.49 -5.74
C VAL A 7 -4.11 -18.33 -6.10
N GLN A 8 -3.89 -17.44 -5.16
CA GLN A 8 -2.93 -16.33 -5.31
C GLN A 8 -1.59 -16.74 -4.71
N VAL A 9 -0.49 -16.49 -5.42
CA VAL A 9 0.89 -16.69 -4.94
C VAL A 9 1.65 -15.38 -5.19
N PRO A 10 1.51 -14.39 -4.29
CA PRO A 10 2.09 -13.08 -4.49
C PRO A 10 3.60 -13.09 -4.28
N THR A 11 4.35 -12.44 -5.20
CA THR A 11 5.82 -12.45 -5.24
C THR A 11 6.47 -11.09 -4.97
N THR A 12 5.68 -10.02 -4.81
CA THR A 12 6.17 -8.70 -4.39
C THR A 12 5.53 -8.31 -3.05
N LEU A 13 6.18 -7.42 -2.30
CA LEU A 13 5.61 -6.94 -1.03
C LEU A 13 4.23 -6.31 -1.26
N LEU A 14 4.09 -5.46 -2.30
CA LEU A 14 2.82 -4.85 -2.67
C LEU A 14 1.72 -5.89 -2.90
N SER A 15 2.02 -6.95 -3.63
CA SER A 15 1.03 -8.00 -3.88
C SER A 15 0.72 -8.83 -2.63
N GLN A 16 1.69 -9.05 -1.75
CA GLN A 16 1.50 -9.78 -0.49
C GLN A 16 0.58 -9.04 0.47
N VAL A 17 0.76 -7.72 0.62
CA VAL A 17 0.01 -6.94 1.61
C VAL A 17 -1.26 -6.31 1.05
N ASP A 18 -1.39 -6.19 -0.27
CA ASP A 18 -2.50 -5.46 -0.89
C ASP A 18 -3.21 -6.25 -1.99
N SER A 19 -2.66 -6.37 -3.20
CA SER A 19 -3.44 -6.77 -4.37
C SER A 19 -3.94 -8.21 -4.36
N SER A 20 -3.32 -9.13 -3.62
CA SER A 20 -3.80 -10.52 -3.49
C SER A 20 -4.97 -10.70 -2.51
N VAL A 21 -5.27 -9.68 -1.69
CA VAL A 21 -6.32 -9.72 -0.66
C VAL A 21 -7.47 -8.79 -1.07
N GLY A 22 -8.71 -9.26 -0.98
CA GLY A 22 -9.90 -8.43 -1.15
C GLY A 22 -10.65 -8.58 -2.47
N GLY A 23 -10.23 -9.54 -3.32
CA GLY A 23 -11.02 -10.03 -4.44
C GLY A 23 -11.25 -9.04 -5.60
N LYS A 24 -10.66 -7.85 -5.57
CA LYS A 24 -10.69 -6.94 -6.72
C LYS A 24 -9.80 -7.50 -7.82
N THR A 25 -10.40 -7.92 -8.94
CA THR A 25 -9.66 -8.30 -10.14
C THR A 25 -9.93 -7.26 -11.23
N GLY A 26 -8.89 -6.92 -11.99
CA GLY A 26 -9.05 -5.93 -13.05
C GLY A 26 -7.91 -6.00 -14.04
N ILE A 27 -8.21 -5.61 -15.28
CA ILE A 27 -7.23 -5.43 -16.33
C ILE A 27 -7.26 -3.98 -16.85
N ASN A 28 -6.10 -3.52 -17.27
CA ASN A 28 -5.97 -2.23 -17.90
C ASN A 28 -6.45 -2.33 -19.36
N VAL A 29 -7.17 -1.35 -19.80
CA VAL A 29 -7.60 -1.17 -21.19
C VAL A 29 -7.13 0.20 -21.69
N ARG A 30 -7.24 0.45 -22.99
CA ARG A 30 -6.82 1.75 -23.57
C ARG A 30 -7.49 2.96 -22.94
N GLN A 31 -8.70 2.78 -22.40
CA GLN A 31 -9.51 3.83 -21.81
C GLN A 31 -9.16 4.13 -20.34
N GLY A 32 -8.37 3.26 -19.70
CA GLY A 32 -7.93 3.47 -18.32
C GLY A 32 -7.51 2.21 -17.57
N LYS A 33 -7.03 2.42 -16.36
CA LYS A 33 -6.52 1.38 -15.45
C LYS A 33 -7.70 0.68 -14.75
N ASN A 34 -7.63 -0.66 -14.64
CA ASN A 34 -8.58 -1.51 -13.90
C ASN A 34 -10.06 -1.36 -14.28
N LEU A 35 -10.40 -0.94 -15.50
CA LEU A 35 -11.78 -0.69 -15.90
C LEU A 35 -12.59 -1.96 -16.18
N VAL A 36 -11.95 -3.08 -16.48
CA VAL A 36 -12.63 -4.35 -16.76
C VAL A 36 -12.19 -5.36 -15.71
N GLY A 37 -13.14 -5.82 -14.89
CA GLY A 37 -12.85 -6.77 -13.82
C GLY A 37 -14.10 -7.22 -13.08
N SER A 38 -13.89 -7.96 -12.00
CA SER A 38 -14.97 -8.45 -11.13
C SER A 38 -14.47 -8.57 -9.69
N PHE A 39 -15.40 -8.65 -8.75
CA PHE A 39 -15.07 -9.10 -7.40
C PHE A 39 -15.07 -10.63 -7.41
N TYR A 40 -13.91 -11.23 -7.19
CA TYR A 40 -13.75 -12.68 -7.16
C TYR A 40 -12.69 -13.08 -6.13
N GLN A 41 -13.13 -13.61 -5.00
CA GLN A 41 -12.25 -13.99 -3.90
C GLN A 41 -11.43 -15.22 -4.27
N PRO A 42 -10.11 -15.22 -4.00
CA PRO A 42 -9.29 -16.42 -4.10
C PRO A 42 -9.69 -17.41 -3.00
N ILE A 43 -9.57 -18.71 -3.29
CA ILE A 43 -9.79 -19.76 -2.27
C ILE A 43 -8.62 -19.89 -1.30
N LEU A 44 -7.44 -19.38 -1.70
CA LEU A 44 -6.22 -19.39 -0.92
C LEU A 44 -5.29 -18.27 -1.41
N VAL A 45 -4.62 -17.62 -0.47
CA VAL A 45 -3.47 -16.76 -0.73
C VAL A 45 -2.26 -17.38 -0.02
N ALA A 46 -1.29 -17.89 -0.79
CA ALA A 46 -0.08 -18.51 -0.27
C ALA A 46 1.08 -17.50 -0.34
N ILE A 47 1.51 -17.01 0.81
CA ILE A 47 2.55 -15.98 0.92
C ILE A 47 3.86 -16.63 1.41
N ASP A 48 4.90 -16.57 0.57
CA ASP A 48 6.27 -16.89 0.97
C ASP A 48 7.08 -15.59 1.04
N THR A 49 7.52 -15.24 2.25
CA THR A 49 8.33 -14.02 2.45
C THR A 49 9.76 -14.14 1.90
N GLN A 50 10.25 -15.36 1.65
CA GLN A 50 11.60 -15.55 1.11
C GLN A 50 11.77 -14.99 -0.31
N VAL A 51 10.69 -14.93 -1.09
CA VAL A 51 10.73 -14.37 -2.45
C VAL A 51 11.10 -12.87 -2.45
N LEU A 52 10.93 -12.18 -1.32
CA LEU A 52 11.30 -10.77 -1.18
C LEU A 52 12.82 -10.54 -1.21
N GLN A 53 13.64 -11.58 -0.95
CA GLN A 53 15.10 -11.46 -0.97
C GLN A 53 15.65 -11.12 -2.36
N THR A 54 14.92 -11.47 -3.42
CA THR A 54 15.29 -11.18 -4.81
C THR A 54 14.53 -9.99 -5.40
N LEU A 55 13.62 -9.39 -4.61
CA LEU A 55 12.84 -8.26 -5.06
C LEU A 55 13.74 -7.01 -5.12
N PRO A 56 13.75 -6.26 -6.25
CA PRO A 56 14.46 -4.99 -6.32
C PRO A 56 14.03 -4.03 -5.21
N GLN A 57 15.00 -3.34 -4.60
CA GLN A 57 14.76 -2.47 -3.44
C GLN A 57 13.66 -1.42 -3.69
N ARG A 58 13.63 -0.81 -4.88
CA ARG A 58 12.59 0.14 -5.27
C ARG A 58 11.19 -0.47 -5.22
N GLN A 59 11.04 -1.75 -5.60
CA GLN A 59 9.77 -2.46 -5.53
C GLN A 59 9.40 -2.84 -4.09
N LEU A 60 10.39 -3.15 -3.26
CA LEU A 60 10.17 -3.38 -1.83
C LEU A 60 9.65 -2.10 -1.17
N PHE A 61 10.27 -0.96 -1.45
CA PHE A 61 9.86 0.35 -0.94
C PHE A 61 8.45 0.72 -1.40
N ALA A 62 8.12 0.51 -2.67
CA ALA A 62 6.78 0.74 -3.18
C ALA A 62 5.73 -0.10 -2.45
N GLY A 63 6.03 -1.37 -2.14
CA GLY A 63 5.14 -2.22 -1.32
C GLY A 63 5.03 -1.75 0.13
N TYR A 64 6.12 -1.22 0.70
CA TYR A 64 6.15 -0.73 2.07
C TYR A 64 5.22 0.48 2.30
N ALA A 65 4.99 1.32 1.30
CA ALA A 65 4.02 2.40 1.38
C ALA A 65 2.62 1.89 1.75
N GLU A 66 2.20 0.75 1.20
CA GLU A 66 0.93 0.12 1.55
C GLU A 66 0.93 -0.45 2.98
N VAL A 67 2.07 -0.96 3.47
CA VAL A 67 2.21 -1.38 4.87
C VAL A 67 2.00 -0.20 5.82
N VAL A 68 2.64 0.94 5.55
CA VAL A 68 2.48 2.18 6.33
C VAL A 68 1.04 2.66 6.33
N LYS A 69 0.37 2.59 5.19
CA LYS A 69 -1.04 2.98 5.06
C LYS A 69 -1.92 2.27 6.09
N TYR A 70 -1.75 0.98 6.33
CA TYR A 70 -2.58 0.24 7.30
C TYR A 70 -2.42 0.73 8.74
N GLY A 71 -1.20 1.10 9.14
CA GLY A 71 -0.95 1.74 10.43
C GLY A 71 -1.66 3.08 10.54
N LEU A 72 -1.62 3.89 9.48
CA LEU A 72 -2.22 5.22 9.46
C LEU A 72 -3.77 5.20 9.50
N ILE A 73 -4.41 4.23 8.84
CA ILE A 73 -5.87 4.23 8.68
C ILE A 73 -6.62 3.45 9.75
N LYS A 74 -5.97 2.49 10.44
CA LYS A 74 -6.72 1.53 11.26
C LYS A 74 -6.07 1.13 12.57
N ASP A 75 -4.75 1.03 12.66
CA ASP A 75 -4.08 0.39 13.79
C ASP A 75 -2.91 1.24 14.30
N CYS A 76 -3.17 2.06 15.32
CA CYS A 76 -2.19 2.94 15.93
C CYS A 76 -1.01 2.16 16.53
N SER A 77 -1.26 0.99 17.13
CA SER A 77 -0.19 0.15 17.67
C SER A 77 0.73 -0.39 16.57
N PHE A 78 0.15 -0.70 15.41
CA PHE A 78 0.93 -1.09 14.23
C PHE A 78 1.74 0.09 13.68
N PHE A 79 1.18 1.29 13.66
CA PHE A 79 1.90 2.50 13.29
C PHE A 79 3.13 2.73 14.20
N GLU A 80 2.95 2.69 15.52
CA GLU A 80 4.05 2.83 16.48
C GLU A 80 5.11 1.72 16.34
N TRP A 81 4.66 0.50 16.06
CA TRP A 81 5.58 -0.60 15.77
C TRP A 81 6.40 -0.35 14.50
N LEU A 82 5.79 0.22 13.45
CA LEU A 82 6.47 0.57 12.20
C LEU A 82 7.51 1.68 12.41
N GLU A 83 7.25 2.68 13.26
CA GLU A 83 8.25 3.70 13.60
C GLU A 83 9.53 3.07 14.18
N LEU A 84 9.40 2.02 14.97
CA LEU A 84 10.53 1.35 15.63
C LEU A 84 11.19 0.26 14.78
N ASN A 85 10.44 -0.39 13.89
CA ASN A 85 10.88 -1.60 13.19
C ASN A 85 10.80 -1.49 11.67
N GLY A 86 10.29 -0.39 11.11
CA GLY A 86 10.13 -0.24 9.66
C GLY A 86 11.45 -0.44 8.91
N LYS A 87 12.56 0.06 9.45
CA LYS A 87 13.89 -0.17 8.87
C LYS A 87 14.22 -1.66 8.80
N LYS A 88 13.90 -2.46 9.84
CA LYS A 88 14.15 -3.91 9.83
C LYS A 88 13.35 -4.62 8.73
N VAL A 89 12.10 -4.17 8.48
CA VAL A 89 11.28 -4.70 7.37
C VAL A 89 11.98 -4.46 6.03
N LEU A 90 12.50 -3.24 5.82
CA LEU A 90 13.19 -2.84 4.61
C LEU A 90 14.58 -3.49 4.46
N ASP A 91 15.27 -3.73 5.56
CA ASP A 91 16.57 -4.42 5.59
C ASP A 91 16.44 -5.97 5.43
N GLY A 92 15.21 -6.49 5.33
CA GLY A 92 14.97 -7.91 5.07
C GLY A 92 14.93 -8.80 6.32
N ASP A 93 14.77 -8.23 7.52
CA ASP A 93 14.57 -9.03 8.73
C ASP A 93 13.31 -9.90 8.59
N LYS A 94 13.50 -11.21 8.67
CA LYS A 94 12.45 -12.19 8.39
C LYS A 94 11.25 -12.04 9.33
N LEU A 95 11.49 -11.84 10.62
CA LEU A 95 10.41 -11.76 11.60
C LEU A 95 9.65 -10.44 11.45
N ALA A 96 10.37 -9.35 11.20
CA ALA A 96 9.76 -8.04 10.96
C ALA A 96 8.91 -8.06 9.67
N GLN A 97 9.40 -8.67 8.59
CA GLN A 97 8.62 -8.82 7.34
C GLN A 97 7.38 -9.67 7.57
N GLN A 98 7.49 -10.81 8.23
CA GLN A 98 6.36 -11.68 8.53
C GLN A 98 5.28 -10.96 9.36
N TYR A 99 5.69 -10.24 10.39
CA TYR A 99 4.77 -9.48 11.23
C TYR A 99 4.07 -8.36 10.44
N ALA A 100 4.83 -7.59 9.67
CA ALA A 100 4.27 -6.51 8.86
C ALA A 100 3.27 -7.02 7.82
N ILE A 101 3.60 -8.10 7.11
CA ILE A 101 2.73 -8.72 6.10
C ILE A 101 1.47 -9.30 6.76
N PHE A 102 1.63 -10.09 7.82
CA PHE A 102 0.49 -10.67 8.54
C PHE A 102 -0.48 -9.60 9.04
N THR A 103 0.05 -8.55 9.70
CA THR A 103 -0.77 -7.46 10.24
C THR A 103 -1.49 -6.71 9.12
N SER A 104 -0.81 -6.40 8.03
CA SER A 104 -1.41 -5.74 6.85
C SER A 104 -2.55 -6.57 6.25
N CYS A 105 -2.32 -7.87 6.04
CA CYS A 105 -3.34 -8.79 5.52
C CYS A 105 -4.55 -8.89 6.46
N ARG A 106 -4.32 -8.99 7.78
CA ARG A 106 -5.38 -9.02 8.78
C ARG A 106 -6.23 -7.77 8.73
N ILE A 107 -5.61 -6.58 8.77
CA ILE A 107 -6.33 -5.30 8.71
C ILE A 107 -7.13 -5.19 7.41
N LYS A 108 -6.53 -5.54 6.27
CA LYS A 108 -7.24 -5.50 5.00
C LYS A 108 -8.42 -6.47 4.97
N ALA A 109 -8.23 -7.70 5.44
CA ALA A 109 -9.28 -8.70 5.48
C ALA A 109 -10.47 -8.24 6.34
N GLU A 110 -10.21 -7.68 7.53
CA GLU A 110 -11.26 -7.11 8.41
C GLU A 110 -12.06 -6.01 7.71
N ILE A 111 -11.40 -5.10 6.99
CA ILE A 111 -12.07 -4.00 6.27
C ILE A 111 -12.87 -4.54 5.10
N VAL A 112 -12.33 -5.51 4.35
CA VAL A 112 -13.01 -6.14 3.20
C VAL A 112 -14.20 -6.96 3.65
N GLU A 113 -14.10 -7.70 4.75
CA GLU A 113 -15.19 -8.49 5.32
C GLU A 113 -16.35 -7.58 5.75
N ALA A 114 -16.04 -6.41 6.32
CA ALA A 114 -17.03 -5.43 6.73
C ALA A 114 -17.70 -4.70 5.56
N ASP A 115 -17.02 -4.57 4.42
CA ASP A 115 -17.52 -3.87 3.22
C ASP A 115 -16.91 -4.44 1.93
N GLU A 116 -17.35 -5.64 1.53
CA GLU A 116 -16.79 -6.34 0.37
C GLU A 116 -16.89 -5.52 -0.94
N LYS A 117 -18.01 -4.81 -1.12
CA LYS A 117 -18.31 -4.09 -2.37
C LYS A 117 -17.88 -2.63 -2.39
N GLU A 118 -17.18 -2.18 -1.35
CA GLU A 118 -16.67 -0.80 -1.26
C GLU A 118 -17.77 0.28 -1.38
N GLN A 119 -18.80 0.12 -0.54
CA GLN A 119 -19.89 1.09 -0.51
C GLN A 119 -19.66 2.22 0.50
N ASN A 120 -18.84 2.00 1.55
CA ASN A 120 -18.59 2.96 2.60
C ASN A 120 -17.22 2.77 3.26
N LEU A 121 -17.10 1.82 4.22
CA LEU A 121 -15.94 1.65 5.09
C LEU A 121 -14.66 1.36 4.30
N ARG A 122 -14.76 0.53 3.26
CA ARG A 122 -13.59 0.12 2.46
C ARG A 122 -12.91 1.29 1.75
N ALA A 123 -13.59 2.42 1.60
CA ALA A 123 -13.01 3.64 1.03
C ALA A 123 -11.78 4.15 1.81
N ILE A 124 -11.64 3.80 3.11
CA ILE A 124 -10.45 4.19 3.89
C ILE A 124 -9.15 3.57 3.33
N LEU A 125 -9.24 2.42 2.63
CA LEU A 125 -8.09 1.82 1.94
C LEU A 125 -7.54 2.70 0.82
N ASN A 126 -8.30 3.69 0.36
CA ASN A 126 -7.88 4.64 -0.67
C ASN A 126 -7.17 5.89 -0.08
N PHE A 127 -6.77 5.85 1.20
CA PHE A 127 -5.97 6.93 1.78
C PHE A 127 -4.69 7.16 0.95
N GLY A 128 -4.44 8.41 0.56
CA GLY A 128 -3.36 8.78 -0.34
C GLY A 128 -3.65 8.53 -1.84
N HIS A 129 -4.59 7.66 -2.19
CA HIS A 129 -4.82 7.25 -3.59
C HIS A 129 -5.40 8.35 -4.47
N THR A 130 -6.19 9.27 -3.93
CA THR A 130 -6.74 10.38 -4.73
C THR A 130 -5.62 11.21 -5.37
N PHE A 131 -4.64 11.61 -4.57
CA PHE A 131 -3.46 12.32 -5.05
C PHE A 131 -2.50 11.40 -5.81
N GLY A 132 -2.31 10.18 -5.30
CA GLY A 132 -1.43 9.18 -5.93
C GLY A 132 -1.85 8.85 -7.35
N HIS A 133 -3.12 8.58 -7.61
CA HIS A 133 -3.62 8.30 -8.96
C HIS A 133 -3.49 9.51 -9.91
N ALA A 134 -3.65 10.73 -9.41
CA ALA A 134 -3.41 11.93 -10.22
C ALA A 134 -1.93 12.02 -10.65
N LEU A 135 -0.99 11.72 -9.73
CA LEU A 135 0.44 11.65 -10.03
C LEU A 135 0.78 10.53 -11.02
N GLU A 136 0.19 9.34 -10.84
CA GLU A 136 0.37 8.23 -11.80
C GLU A 136 -0.14 8.59 -13.20
N ALA A 137 -1.28 9.29 -13.28
CA ALA A 137 -1.87 9.73 -14.56
C ALA A 137 -0.97 10.73 -15.27
N GLU A 138 -0.44 11.72 -14.54
CA GLU A 138 0.50 12.71 -15.07
C GLU A 138 1.82 12.08 -15.53
N ALA A 139 2.31 11.08 -14.79
CA ALA A 139 3.49 10.31 -15.15
C ALA A 139 3.29 9.34 -16.34
N GLY A 140 2.06 9.18 -16.85
CA GLY A 140 1.75 8.43 -18.07
C GLY A 140 1.74 6.90 -17.91
N TYR A 141 1.76 6.35 -16.69
CA TYR A 141 1.76 4.91 -16.38
C TYR A 141 2.92 4.11 -17.03
N ASP A 142 4.02 4.77 -17.34
CA ASP A 142 5.16 4.18 -18.07
C ASP A 142 6.20 3.48 -17.14
N GLY A 143 5.90 3.40 -15.84
CA GLY A 143 6.77 2.82 -14.82
C GLY A 143 7.83 3.78 -14.26
N ASN A 144 7.88 5.03 -14.70
CA ASN A 144 8.76 6.05 -14.15
C ASN A 144 8.38 6.37 -12.70
N LEU A 145 7.09 6.34 -12.37
CA LEU A 145 6.55 6.45 -11.02
C LEU A 145 5.83 5.14 -10.65
N LEU A 146 6.32 4.43 -9.64
CA LEU A 146 5.65 3.23 -9.15
C LEU A 146 4.42 3.59 -8.32
N HIS A 147 3.41 2.69 -8.31
CA HIS A 147 2.18 2.88 -7.57
C HIS A 147 2.42 3.26 -6.09
N GLY A 148 3.25 2.50 -5.38
CA GLY A 148 3.53 2.79 -3.97
C GLY A 148 4.29 4.10 -3.74
N GLU A 149 5.14 4.53 -4.69
CA GLU A 149 5.77 5.85 -4.64
C GLU A 149 4.72 6.96 -4.76
N ALA A 150 3.79 6.82 -5.71
CA ALA A 150 2.67 7.75 -5.90
C ALA A 150 1.75 7.80 -4.67
N VAL A 151 1.41 6.64 -4.11
CA VAL A 151 0.57 6.54 -2.89
C VAL A 151 1.27 7.17 -1.69
N SER A 152 2.58 6.96 -1.53
CA SER A 152 3.33 7.56 -0.43
C SER A 152 3.31 9.10 -0.50
N ILE A 153 3.58 9.68 -1.67
CA ILE A 153 3.46 11.12 -1.89
C ILE A 153 2.02 11.58 -1.62
N GLY A 154 1.05 10.83 -2.12
CA GLY A 154 -0.37 11.11 -1.92
C GLY A 154 -0.80 11.07 -0.44
N MET A 155 -0.24 10.15 0.35
CA MET A 155 -0.47 10.13 1.81
C MET A 155 0.08 11.40 2.48
N VAL A 156 1.29 11.83 2.13
CA VAL A 156 1.88 13.07 2.65
C VAL A 156 1.00 14.28 2.32
N MET A 157 0.53 14.39 1.07
CA MET A 157 -0.39 15.46 0.67
C MET A 157 -1.70 15.43 1.47
N ALA A 158 -2.27 14.26 1.72
CA ALA A 158 -3.49 14.09 2.51
C ALA A 158 -3.26 14.45 4.00
N ILE A 159 -2.10 14.08 4.56
CA ILE A 159 -1.71 14.41 5.94
C ILE A 159 -1.58 15.93 6.10
N GLU A 160 -0.85 16.60 5.19
CA GLU A 160 -0.67 18.04 5.24
C GLU A 160 -2.01 18.79 5.04
N LEU A 161 -2.88 18.30 4.16
CA LEU A 161 -4.23 18.82 4.01
C LEU A 161 -5.03 18.69 5.31
N SER A 162 -5.01 17.51 5.94
CA SER A 162 -5.71 17.25 7.21
C SER A 162 -5.21 18.16 8.33
N LYS A 163 -3.90 18.39 8.41
CA LYS A 163 -3.28 19.33 9.35
C LYS A 163 -3.75 20.78 9.09
N ASN A 164 -3.74 21.22 7.84
CA ASN A 164 -4.17 22.58 7.47
C ASN A 164 -5.66 22.82 7.73
N LEU A 165 -6.49 21.77 7.66
CA LEU A 165 -7.91 21.82 8.01
C LEU A 165 -8.17 21.67 9.52
N GLY A 166 -7.12 21.48 10.34
CA GLY A 166 -7.24 21.35 11.80
C GLY A 166 -7.74 19.98 12.28
N HIS A 167 -7.74 18.96 11.42
CA HIS A 167 -8.14 17.60 11.79
C HIS A 167 -7.01 16.77 12.39
N LEU A 168 -5.75 17.19 12.22
CA LEU A 168 -4.57 16.48 12.71
C LEU A 168 -3.61 17.46 13.40
N SER A 169 -3.03 17.05 14.53
CA SER A 169 -2.01 17.87 15.21
C SER A 169 -0.73 17.95 14.36
N GLY A 170 0.01 19.05 14.54
CA GLY A 170 1.30 19.19 13.84
C GLY A 170 2.32 18.10 14.22
N GLN A 171 2.27 17.61 15.44
CA GLN A 171 3.13 16.53 15.93
C GLN A 171 2.79 15.19 15.25
N ASP A 172 1.51 14.82 15.22
CA ASP A 172 1.07 13.57 14.59
C ASP A 172 1.27 13.62 13.07
N ALA A 173 1.04 14.78 12.46
CA ALA A 173 1.33 15.00 11.04
C ALA A 173 2.83 14.78 10.74
N GLY A 174 3.73 15.33 11.56
CA GLY A 174 5.18 15.12 11.41
C GLY A 174 5.55 13.63 11.46
N ARG A 175 5.10 12.91 12.50
CA ARG A 175 5.34 11.46 12.62
C ARG A 175 4.85 10.67 11.40
N ALA A 176 3.63 10.99 10.94
CA ALA A 176 3.03 10.30 9.80
C ALA A 176 3.78 10.59 8.48
N VAL A 177 4.22 11.83 8.28
CA VAL A 177 5.05 12.23 7.12
C VAL A 177 6.40 11.52 7.16
N ASP A 178 7.09 11.53 8.31
CA ASP A 178 8.40 10.89 8.46
C ASP A 178 8.33 9.40 8.13
N LEU A 179 7.32 8.70 8.66
CA LEU A 179 7.13 7.28 8.36
C LEU A 179 6.77 7.03 6.88
N SER A 180 5.94 7.90 6.29
CA SER A 180 5.54 7.77 4.88
C SER A 180 6.70 8.03 3.91
N LEU A 181 7.71 8.80 4.31
CA LEU A 181 8.86 9.14 3.48
C LEU A 181 10.14 8.34 3.80
N ILE A 182 10.13 7.47 4.80
CA ILE A 182 11.33 6.74 5.26
C ILE A 182 12.03 5.98 4.13
N HIS A 183 11.28 5.58 3.11
CA HIS A 183 11.76 4.82 1.95
C HIS A 183 12.01 5.70 0.71
N ILE A 184 11.62 6.99 0.72
CA ILE A 184 11.87 7.94 -0.38
C ILE A 184 13.16 8.72 -0.14
N SER A 185 13.65 8.80 1.10
CA SER A 185 14.79 9.61 1.51
C SER A 185 16.17 9.00 1.21
N GLU A 186 16.27 7.84 0.57
CA GLU A 186 17.51 7.37 -0.01
C GLU A 186 17.86 8.22 -1.27
N PRO A 187 19.15 8.61 -1.48
CA PRO A 187 19.54 9.80 -2.21
C PRO A 187 19.52 9.68 -3.74
N THR A 188 18.45 9.20 -4.32
CA THR A 188 18.36 9.10 -5.77
C THR A 188 17.06 9.70 -6.32
N ARG A 189 16.80 10.91 -6.06
CA ARG A 189 16.13 11.90 -6.92
C ARG A 189 15.51 13.00 -6.05
N ARG A 190 16.22 14.11 -5.94
CA ARG A 190 15.56 15.39 -5.75
C ARG A 190 14.60 15.54 -6.93
N LEU A 191 13.32 15.31 -6.70
CA LEU A 191 12.29 15.91 -7.55
C LEU A 191 12.46 17.41 -7.32
N ASN A 192 13.14 18.07 -8.24
CA ASN A 192 13.05 19.51 -8.36
C ASN A 192 11.60 19.81 -8.78
N ILE A 193 10.75 20.12 -7.80
CA ILE A 193 9.46 20.78 -8.01
C ILE A 193 9.70 22.28 -7.91
#